data_415cf6635da6bd1985a179a6be082323
#
_entry.id   415cf6635da6bd1985a179a6be082323
#
_cell.length_a   1.000
_cell.length_b   1.000
_cell.length_c   1.000
_cell.angle_alpha   90.00
_cell.angle_beta   90.00
_cell.angle_gamma   90.00
#
_symmetry.space_group_name_H-M   'P 1'
#
loop_
_entity.id
_entity.type
_entity.pdbx_description
1 polymer ?
#
loop_
_entity_poly.entity_id
_entity_poly.type
_entity_poly.pdbx_seq_one_letter_code
_entity_poly.pdbx_strand_id
1 'polypeptide(L)'
;IDKGISTTKLSVIVANLRGAEKALKHDQVDILGFPFSISETFQHRNTNKSQEEAFSEIQKISEVLASDGRLLNVYFSMAFGNPYGEMWKWEDVDFWANRFNEIGIKNILLSDTTGTGTVEQIELLFDKIPAKYPEIDFGAHFHNRYEDSYKKLKAAYDKGCRRFDSAIKGIGGCPMAKDDLVGNMPTEQVINFMASEKIEHSLNLLNFESAYNKAKDIFHC
;
A
#
# COMPACT_ATOMS: atom_id res chain seq x y z
N ILE A 1 -13.69 6.99 -16.17
CA ILE A 1 -14.25 5.70 -15.67
C ILE A 1 -15.68 5.96 -15.23
N ASP A 2 -16.62 5.24 -15.79
CA ASP A 2 -18.00 5.25 -15.31
C ASP A 2 -18.14 4.18 -14.21
N LYS A 3 -18.46 4.59 -13.00
CA LYS A 3 -18.68 3.67 -11.86
C LYS A 3 -20.09 3.08 -11.83
N GLY A 4 -21.02 3.63 -12.60
CA GLY A 4 -22.44 3.23 -12.57
C GLY A 4 -22.98 3.22 -11.14
N ILE A 5 -23.53 2.09 -10.70
CA ILE A 5 -24.06 1.89 -9.33
C ILE A 5 -23.01 1.31 -8.36
N SER A 6 -21.74 1.19 -8.77
CA SER A 6 -20.69 0.61 -7.93
C SER A 6 -20.36 1.52 -6.74
N THR A 7 -20.30 0.93 -5.56
CA THR A 7 -19.83 1.58 -4.33
C THR A 7 -18.31 1.51 -4.16
N THR A 8 -17.61 0.87 -5.10
CA THR A 8 -16.14 0.74 -5.09
C THR A 8 -15.50 2.12 -5.15
N LYS A 9 -14.58 2.39 -4.25
CA LYS A 9 -13.78 3.62 -4.26
C LYS A 9 -12.67 3.53 -5.29
N LEU A 10 -12.49 4.61 -6.06
CA LEU A 10 -11.40 4.73 -7.03
C LEU A 10 -10.22 5.44 -6.36
N SER A 11 -9.08 4.76 -6.32
CA SER A 11 -7.81 5.33 -5.85
C SER A 11 -6.89 5.64 -7.02
N VAL A 12 -6.20 6.80 -6.95
CA VAL A 12 -5.20 7.20 -7.93
C VAL A 12 -3.90 7.58 -7.23
N ILE A 13 -2.77 7.20 -7.83
CA ILE A 13 -1.44 7.55 -7.30
C ILE A 13 -1.05 8.93 -7.82
N VAL A 14 -0.58 9.77 -6.90
CA VAL A 14 -0.04 11.11 -7.17
C VAL A 14 1.34 11.24 -6.54
N ALA A 15 2.25 11.96 -7.19
CA ALA A 15 3.63 12.14 -6.70
C ALA A 15 3.96 13.58 -6.30
N ASN A 16 2.99 14.50 -6.38
CA ASN A 16 3.13 15.92 -6.03
C ASN A 16 1.78 16.62 -5.98
N LEU A 17 1.77 17.86 -5.47
CA LEU A 17 0.57 18.68 -5.34
C LEU A 17 -0.14 18.91 -6.69
N ARG A 18 0.60 19.19 -7.78
CA ARG A 18 0.03 19.36 -9.11
C ARG A 18 -0.74 18.12 -9.59
N GLY A 19 -0.20 16.93 -9.29
CA GLY A 19 -0.89 15.66 -9.58
C GLY A 19 -2.17 15.50 -8.75
N ALA A 20 -2.13 15.88 -7.48
CA ALA A 20 -3.29 15.88 -6.60
C ALA A 20 -4.37 16.84 -7.12
N GLU A 21 -4.04 18.10 -7.40
CA GLU A 21 -4.96 19.09 -7.95
C GLU A 21 -5.59 18.63 -9.28
N LYS A 22 -4.82 17.91 -10.11
CA LYS A 22 -5.35 17.34 -11.36
C LYS A 22 -6.34 16.19 -11.06
N ALA A 23 -6.03 15.32 -10.11
CA ALA A 23 -6.91 14.22 -9.71
C ALA A 23 -8.23 14.74 -9.11
N LEU A 24 -8.18 15.82 -8.34
CA LEU A 24 -9.34 16.45 -7.72
C LEU A 24 -10.35 17.04 -8.70
N LYS A 25 -9.96 17.25 -9.96
CA LYS A 25 -10.89 17.66 -11.04
C LYS A 25 -11.81 16.54 -11.51
N HIS A 26 -11.62 15.34 -11.02
CA HIS A 26 -12.40 14.14 -11.40
C HIS A 26 -13.22 13.66 -10.21
N ASP A 27 -14.54 13.86 -10.26
CA ASP A 27 -15.48 13.52 -9.20
C ASP A 27 -15.50 12.01 -8.85
N GLN A 28 -15.08 11.15 -9.79
CA GLN A 28 -15.02 9.70 -9.59
C GLN A 28 -13.86 9.26 -8.69
N VAL A 29 -12.85 10.13 -8.47
CA VAL A 29 -11.71 9.80 -7.61
C VAL A 29 -12.11 9.99 -6.16
N ASP A 30 -11.98 8.94 -5.37
CA ASP A 30 -12.33 8.93 -3.94
C ASP A 30 -11.10 9.02 -3.04
N ILE A 31 -9.96 8.50 -3.52
CA ILE A 31 -8.74 8.33 -2.72
C ILE A 31 -7.54 8.78 -3.53
N LEU A 32 -6.65 9.56 -2.92
CA LEU A 32 -5.31 9.82 -3.44
C LEU A 32 -4.31 8.92 -2.73
N GLY A 33 -3.40 8.32 -3.47
CA GLY A 33 -2.29 7.55 -2.94
C GLY A 33 -0.96 8.28 -3.17
N PHE A 34 -0.12 8.40 -2.17
CA PHE A 34 1.20 9.01 -2.31
C PHE A 34 2.30 8.02 -1.91
N PRO A 35 3.29 7.75 -2.79
CA PRO A 35 4.42 6.87 -2.49
C PRO A 35 5.49 7.65 -1.70
N PHE A 36 5.53 7.41 -0.39
CA PHE A 36 6.59 7.83 0.50
C PHE A 36 7.51 6.65 0.82
N SER A 37 8.80 6.86 1.03
CA SER A 37 9.72 5.76 1.34
C SER A 37 10.43 5.93 2.67
N ILE A 38 10.57 4.82 3.41
CA ILE A 38 11.41 4.73 4.60
C ILE A 38 12.91 4.74 4.25
N SER A 39 13.26 4.30 3.02
CA SER A 39 14.61 4.39 2.48
C SER A 39 14.80 5.73 1.75
N GLU A 40 15.77 6.53 2.18
CA GLU A 40 16.12 7.80 1.53
C GLU A 40 16.63 7.56 0.10
N THR A 41 17.42 6.52 -0.11
CA THR A 41 17.92 6.14 -1.45
C THR A 41 16.77 5.80 -2.39
N PHE A 42 15.78 5.03 -1.92
CA PHE A 42 14.61 4.72 -2.74
C PHE A 42 13.73 5.95 -2.98
N GLN A 43 13.55 6.80 -1.96
CA GLN A 43 12.78 8.04 -2.09
C GLN A 43 13.32 8.90 -3.24
N HIS A 44 14.64 9.13 -3.27
CA HIS A 44 15.30 9.86 -4.34
C HIS A 44 15.13 9.17 -5.71
N ARG A 45 15.32 7.87 -5.80
CA ARG A 45 15.21 7.12 -7.05
C ARG A 45 13.79 7.12 -7.62
N ASN A 46 12.80 7.02 -6.75
CA ASN A 46 11.40 6.89 -7.14
C ASN A 46 10.75 8.23 -7.52
N THR A 47 11.04 9.28 -6.78
CA THR A 47 10.35 10.57 -6.96
C THR A 47 11.28 11.75 -7.21
N ASN A 48 12.59 11.54 -7.22
CA ASN A 48 13.63 12.57 -7.32
C ASN A 48 13.49 13.65 -6.22
N LYS A 49 13.12 13.22 -5.01
CA LYS A 49 12.94 14.06 -3.81
C LYS A 49 13.57 13.38 -2.61
N SER A 50 14.02 14.18 -1.63
CA SER A 50 14.33 13.69 -0.30
C SER A 50 13.05 13.28 0.46
N GLN A 51 13.20 12.57 1.57
CA GLN A 51 12.08 12.25 2.46
C GLN A 51 11.43 13.54 3.00
N GLU A 52 12.21 14.56 3.35
CA GLU A 52 11.67 15.84 3.84
C GLU A 52 10.89 16.60 2.77
N GLU A 53 11.36 16.62 1.53
CA GLU A 53 10.64 17.23 0.41
C GLU A 53 9.33 16.46 0.12
N ALA A 54 9.35 15.12 0.16
CA ALA A 54 8.17 14.31 -0.01
C ALA A 54 7.16 14.51 1.13
N PHE A 55 7.64 14.62 2.38
CA PHE A 55 6.80 14.93 3.54
C PHE A 55 6.12 16.30 3.39
N SER A 56 6.87 17.33 2.99
CA SER A 56 6.31 18.67 2.72
C SER A 56 5.25 18.67 1.61
N GLU A 57 5.44 17.84 0.57
CA GLU A 57 4.42 17.68 -0.48
C GLU A 57 3.14 17.02 0.05
N ILE A 58 3.29 15.97 0.87
CA ILE A 58 2.14 15.27 1.48
C ILE A 58 1.38 16.21 2.42
N GLN A 59 2.08 17.03 3.19
CA GLN A 59 1.46 18.03 4.06
C GLN A 59 0.60 19.01 3.25
N LYS A 60 1.11 19.58 2.15
CA LYS A 60 0.35 20.46 1.26
C LYS A 60 -0.87 19.76 0.65
N ILE A 61 -0.71 18.51 0.23
CA ILE A 61 -1.82 17.70 -0.29
C ILE A 61 -2.87 17.47 0.79
N SER A 62 -2.47 17.13 2.02
CA SER A 62 -3.38 16.95 3.16
C SER A 62 -4.17 18.21 3.48
N GLU A 63 -3.53 19.39 3.45
CA GLU A 63 -4.20 20.69 3.63
C GLU A 63 -5.28 20.95 2.58
N VAL A 64 -5.00 20.65 1.30
CA VAL A 64 -6.00 20.76 0.22
C VAL A 64 -7.14 19.78 0.42
N LEU A 65 -6.87 18.55 0.83
CA LEU A 65 -7.88 17.52 1.04
C LEU A 65 -8.75 17.75 2.28
N ALA A 66 -8.27 18.51 3.26
CA ALA A 66 -9.04 18.82 4.47
C ALA A 66 -10.38 19.51 4.18
N SER A 67 -10.46 20.27 3.09
CA SER A 67 -11.69 20.94 2.63
C SER A 67 -12.47 20.14 1.58
N ASP A 68 -11.83 19.16 0.92
CA ASP A 68 -12.41 18.36 -0.16
C ASP A 68 -13.14 17.11 0.35
N GLY A 69 -12.65 16.51 1.46
CA GLY A 69 -13.24 15.32 2.08
C GLY A 69 -12.79 13.98 1.49
N ARG A 70 -11.91 13.97 0.47
CA ARG A 70 -11.31 12.74 -0.07
C ARG A 70 -10.21 12.22 0.84
N LEU A 71 -9.94 10.92 0.73
CA LEU A 71 -8.94 10.26 1.57
C LEU A 71 -7.54 10.36 0.95
N LEU A 72 -6.53 10.44 1.83
CA LEU A 72 -5.12 10.30 1.45
C LEU A 72 -4.55 9.02 2.05
N ASN A 73 -4.07 8.13 1.19
CA ASN A 73 -3.29 6.96 1.56
C ASN A 73 -1.80 7.27 1.36
N VAL A 74 -1.00 7.11 2.40
CA VAL A 74 0.46 7.22 2.29
C VAL A 74 1.06 5.82 2.30
N TYR A 75 1.80 5.48 1.24
CA TYR A 75 2.47 4.19 1.11
C TYR A 75 3.89 4.31 1.66
N PHE A 76 4.20 3.60 2.74
CA PHE A 76 5.55 3.52 3.29
C PHE A 76 6.35 2.45 2.55
N SER A 77 6.88 2.81 1.37
CA SER A 77 7.77 1.93 0.62
C SER A 77 9.01 1.57 1.43
N MET A 78 9.56 0.39 1.22
CA MET A 78 10.73 -0.15 1.94
C MET A 78 10.55 -0.25 3.46
N ALA A 79 9.31 -0.39 3.95
CA ALA A 79 9.03 -0.49 5.38
C ALA A 79 9.62 -1.76 6.02
N PHE A 80 9.89 -2.80 5.25
CA PHE A 80 10.41 -4.10 5.73
C PHE A 80 11.85 -4.39 5.27
N GLY A 81 12.55 -3.39 4.76
CA GLY A 81 13.91 -3.52 4.27
C GLY A 81 14.09 -2.92 2.87
N ASN A 82 15.34 -2.87 2.44
CA ASN A 82 15.74 -2.27 1.16
C ASN A 82 16.92 -3.02 0.54
N PRO A 83 17.14 -2.93 -0.79
CA PRO A 83 18.24 -3.60 -1.47
C PRO A 83 19.52 -2.75 -1.55
N TYR A 84 19.58 -1.62 -0.82
CA TYR A 84 20.66 -0.64 -0.93
C TYR A 84 21.71 -0.76 0.16
N GLY A 85 21.55 -1.72 1.10
CA GLY A 85 22.44 -1.90 2.24
C GLY A 85 22.20 -0.91 3.39
N GLU A 86 21.12 -0.14 3.36
CA GLU A 86 20.67 0.65 4.49
C GLU A 86 20.16 -0.30 5.58
N MET A 87 20.65 -0.11 6.81
CA MET A 87 20.25 -0.96 7.94
C MET A 87 18.77 -0.75 8.24
N TRP A 88 17.98 -1.83 8.18
CA TRP A 88 16.57 -1.77 8.54
C TRP A 88 16.41 -1.61 10.05
N LYS A 89 15.54 -0.68 10.45
CA LYS A 89 15.13 -0.45 11.83
C LYS A 89 13.65 -0.13 11.86
N TRP A 90 12.92 -0.77 12.77
CA TRP A 90 11.50 -0.46 12.95
C TRP A 90 11.28 0.98 13.46
N GLU A 91 12.27 1.55 14.15
CA GLU A 91 12.28 2.92 14.66
C GLU A 91 12.22 3.97 13.54
N ASP A 92 12.71 3.67 12.35
CA ASP A 92 12.61 4.57 11.19
C ASP A 92 11.17 4.64 10.69
N VAL A 93 10.44 3.52 10.73
CA VAL A 93 9.00 3.47 10.43
C VAL A 93 8.22 4.23 11.51
N ASP A 94 8.56 4.05 12.78
CA ASP A 94 7.96 4.74 13.92
C ASP A 94 8.15 6.27 13.83
N PHE A 95 9.37 6.71 13.52
CA PHE A 95 9.70 8.12 13.34
C PHE A 95 8.81 8.79 12.30
N TRP A 96 8.67 8.19 11.13
CA TRP A 96 7.83 8.74 10.07
C TRP A 96 6.34 8.61 10.39
N ALA A 97 5.90 7.52 10.99
CA ALA A 97 4.51 7.36 11.43
C ALA A 97 4.11 8.46 12.43
N ASN A 98 5.00 8.81 13.38
CA ASN A 98 4.77 9.91 14.30
C ASN A 98 4.57 11.24 13.57
N ARG A 99 5.47 11.58 12.65
CA ARG A 99 5.39 12.83 11.89
C ARG A 99 4.12 12.93 11.04
N PHE A 100 3.71 11.82 10.42
CA PHE A 100 2.46 11.77 9.67
C PHE A 100 1.22 11.84 10.56
N ASN A 101 1.28 11.27 11.76
CA ASN A 101 0.23 11.43 12.76
C ASN A 101 0.07 12.90 13.20
N GLU A 102 1.17 13.62 13.42
CA GLU A 102 1.18 15.03 13.81
C GLU A 102 0.50 15.95 12.79
N ILE A 103 0.58 15.64 11.49
CA ILE A 103 -0.11 16.37 10.42
C ILE A 103 -1.49 15.79 10.08
N GLY A 104 -2.00 14.85 10.88
CA GLY A 104 -3.36 14.33 10.77
C GLY A 104 -3.60 13.29 9.68
N ILE A 105 -2.56 12.63 9.15
CA ILE A 105 -2.72 11.51 8.20
C ILE A 105 -3.44 10.36 8.90
N LYS A 106 -4.47 9.81 8.25
CA LYS A 106 -5.31 8.75 8.80
C LYS A 106 -5.13 7.38 8.15
N ASN A 107 -4.40 7.29 7.05
CA ASN A 107 -4.23 6.03 6.32
C ASN A 107 -2.78 5.85 5.88
N ILE A 108 -2.11 4.81 6.38
CA ILE A 108 -0.75 4.44 5.99
C ILE A 108 -0.73 2.96 5.58
N LEU A 109 -0.09 2.65 4.46
CA LEU A 109 0.14 1.27 4.02
C LEU A 109 1.63 0.94 4.18
N LEU A 110 1.92 -0.05 5.03
CA LEU A 110 3.27 -0.57 5.18
C LEU A 110 3.59 -1.46 3.98
N SER A 111 4.61 -1.08 3.20
CA SER A 111 4.88 -1.73 1.92
C SER A 111 6.17 -2.54 1.95
N ASP A 112 6.06 -3.83 1.65
CA ASP A 112 7.20 -4.72 1.37
C ASP A 112 7.54 -4.65 -0.11
N THR A 113 8.18 -3.55 -0.50
CA THR A 113 8.43 -3.18 -1.90
C THR A 113 9.33 -4.17 -2.65
N THR A 114 10.18 -4.89 -1.94
CA THR A 114 11.11 -5.87 -2.51
C THR A 114 10.67 -7.32 -2.30
N GLY A 115 9.62 -7.54 -1.52
CA GLY A 115 9.15 -8.87 -1.20
C GLY A 115 10.05 -9.64 -0.23
N THR A 116 11.04 -8.98 0.38
CA THR A 116 12.04 -9.59 1.26
C THR A 116 11.70 -9.52 2.75
N GLY A 117 10.60 -8.85 3.09
CA GLY A 117 10.12 -8.74 4.47
C GLY A 117 9.86 -10.11 5.09
N THR A 118 10.41 -10.35 6.29
CA THR A 118 10.21 -11.59 7.02
C THR A 118 8.92 -11.57 7.83
N VAL A 119 8.44 -12.77 8.24
CA VAL A 119 7.26 -12.88 9.11
C VAL A 119 7.49 -12.11 10.41
N GLU A 120 8.66 -12.21 11.00
CA GLU A 120 9.01 -11.55 12.27
C GLU A 120 8.98 -10.02 12.13
N GLN A 121 9.45 -9.48 11.01
CA GLN A 121 9.40 -8.04 10.74
C GLN A 121 7.96 -7.56 10.56
N ILE A 122 7.14 -8.35 9.85
CA ILE A 122 5.71 -8.05 9.65
C ILE A 122 4.98 -8.04 10.99
N GLU A 123 5.14 -9.09 11.79
CA GLU A 123 4.55 -9.18 13.12
C GLU A 123 4.99 -8.03 14.02
N LEU A 124 6.30 -7.69 14.02
CA LEU A 124 6.85 -6.61 14.83
C LEU A 124 6.23 -5.25 14.48
N LEU A 125 6.15 -4.91 13.18
CA LEU A 125 5.60 -3.63 12.76
C LEU A 125 4.10 -3.52 13.02
N PHE A 126 3.31 -4.55 12.69
CA PHE A 126 1.87 -4.54 12.92
C PHE A 126 1.48 -4.68 14.40
N ASP A 127 2.36 -5.19 15.25
CA ASP A 127 2.17 -5.21 16.69
C ASP A 127 2.43 -3.83 17.31
N LYS A 128 3.55 -3.19 16.94
CA LYS A 128 4.02 -1.97 17.60
C LYS A 128 3.42 -0.68 17.05
N ILE A 129 3.37 -0.53 15.73
CA ILE A 129 3.06 0.76 15.11
C ILE A 129 1.58 1.13 15.28
N PRO A 130 0.59 0.27 14.95
CA PRO A 130 -0.81 0.60 15.17
C PRO A 130 -1.16 0.85 16.64
N ALA A 131 -0.53 0.13 17.57
CA ALA A 131 -0.75 0.33 18.99
C ALA A 131 -0.32 1.74 19.49
N LYS A 132 0.71 2.33 18.86
CA LYS A 132 1.16 3.69 19.19
C LYS A 132 0.32 4.79 18.54
N TYR A 133 -0.29 4.52 17.38
CA TYR A 133 -1.03 5.48 16.57
C TYR A 133 -2.44 4.97 16.26
N PRO A 134 -3.34 4.85 17.26
CA PRO A 134 -4.67 4.26 17.07
C PRO A 134 -5.59 5.09 16.17
N GLU A 135 -5.23 6.33 15.87
CA GLU A 135 -5.95 7.22 14.95
C GLU A 135 -5.62 6.96 13.48
N ILE A 136 -4.60 6.13 13.20
CA ILE A 136 -4.17 5.79 11.84
C ILE A 136 -4.61 4.37 11.52
N ASP A 137 -5.30 4.20 10.39
CA ASP A 137 -5.58 2.89 9.81
C ASP A 137 -4.37 2.39 9.03
N PHE A 138 -3.70 1.36 9.58
CA PHE A 138 -2.53 0.74 8.95
C PHE A 138 -2.94 -0.45 8.10
N GLY A 139 -2.65 -0.39 6.81
CA GLY A 139 -2.80 -1.49 5.87
C GLY A 139 -1.48 -2.09 5.43
N ALA A 140 -1.55 -3.18 4.67
CA ALA A 140 -0.42 -3.89 4.09
C ALA A 140 -0.44 -3.81 2.56
N HIS A 141 0.72 -3.46 1.98
CA HIS A 141 0.97 -3.50 0.55
C HIS A 141 2.19 -4.39 0.29
N PHE A 142 1.96 -5.68 0.06
CA PHE A 142 3.04 -6.64 -0.07
C PHE A 142 3.35 -6.98 -1.52
N HIS A 143 4.65 -7.00 -1.84
CA HIS A 143 5.18 -7.77 -2.93
C HIS A 143 5.69 -9.11 -2.38
N ASN A 144 5.50 -10.20 -3.09
CA ASN A 144 5.93 -11.50 -2.60
C ASN A 144 5.98 -12.55 -3.71
N ARG A 145 6.71 -13.62 -3.45
CA ARG A 145 6.58 -14.86 -4.20
C ARG A 145 5.28 -15.55 -3.82
N TYR A 146 4.68 -16.25 -4.76
CA TYR A 146 3.38 -16.90 -4.58
C TYR A 146 3.32 -17.79 -3.33
N GLU A 147 4.37 -18.56 -3.08
CA GLU A 147 4.49 -19.46 -1.94
C GLU A 147 4.55 -18.77 -0.58
N ASP A 148 4.91 -17.49 -0.55
CA ASP A 148 5.04 -16.70 0.69
C ASP A 148 3.74 -15.97 1.08
N SER A 149 2.75 -15.96 0.18
CA SER A 149 1.52 -15.16 0.32
C SER A 149 0.79 -15.44 1.63
N TYR A 150 0.50 -16.70 1.90
CA TYR A 150 -0.28 -17.09 3.09
C TYR A 150 0.39 -16.64 4.38
N LYS A 151 1.69 -16.93 4.55
CA LYS A 151 2.39 -16.62 5.80
C LYS A 151 2.50 -15.11 6.06
N LYS A 152 2.70 -14.29 5.01
CA LYS A 152 2.74 -12.82 5.15
C LYS A 152 1.38 -12.24 5.47
N LEU A 153 0.31 -12.70 4.79
CA LEU A 153 -1.05 -12.30 5.10
C LEU A 153 -1.42 -12.65 6.54
N LYS A 154 -1.11 -13.88 6.95
CA LYS A 154 -1.41 -14.34 8.30
C LYS A 154 -0.66 -13.56 9.38
N ALA A 155 0.63 -13.31 9.18
CA ALA A 155 1.44 -12.52 10.11
C ALA A 155 0.85 -11.13 10.35
N ALA A 156 0.47 -10.41 9.29
CA ALA A 156 -0.15 -9.10 9.42
C ALA A 156 -1.58 -9.19 10.02
N TYR A 157 -2.38 -10.15 9.56
CA TYR A 157 -3.76 -10.32 10.02
C TYR A 157 -3.85 -10.66 11.51
N ASP A 158 -3.02 -11.56 12.01
CA ASP A 158 -2.98 -11.97 13.43
C ASP A 158 -2.58 -10.80 14.35
N LYS A 159 -1.86 -9.80 13.80
CA LYS A 159 -1.50 -8.55 14.49
C LYS A 159 -2.48 -7.41 14.24
N GLY A 160 -3.68 -7.70 13.75
CA GLY A 160 -4.76 -6.74 13.64
C GLY A 160 -4.88 -6.02 12.30
N CYS A 161 -4.01 -6.26 11.31
CA CYS A 161 -4.19 -5.70 9.97
C CYS A 161 -5.49 -6.23 9.33
N ARG A 162 -6.29 -5.32 8.79
CA ARG A 162 -7.56 -5.66 8.13
C ARG A 162 -7.67 -5.09 6.71
N ARG A 163 -6.64 -4.42 6.25
CA ARG A 163 -6.58 -3.79 4.93
C ARG A 163 -5.36 -4.30 4.18
N PHE A 164 -5.60 -4.94 3.03
CA PHE A 164 -4.58 -5.54 2.18
C PHE A 164 -4.76 -5.07 0.74
N ASP A 165 -3.69 -4.56 0.16
CA ASP A 165 -3.64 -4.32 -1.27
C ASP A 165 -3.26 -5.59 -2.01
N SER A 166 -3.85 -5.80 -3.18
CA SER A 166 -3.58 -6.96 -4.03
C SER A 166 -3.82 -6.64 -5.50
N ALA A 167 -3.24 -7.42 -6.38
CA ALA A 167 -3.51 -7.36 -7.81
C ALA A 167 -3.91 -8.74 -8.33
N ILE A 168 -4.84 -8.79 -9.29
CA ILE A 168 -5.23 -10.04 -9.94
C ILE A 168 -3.96 -10.67 -10.54
N LYS A 169 -3.73 -11.96 -10.23
CA LYS A 169 -2.53 -12.72 -10.64
C LYS A 169 -1.19 -12.15 -10.16
N GLY A 170 -1.22 -11.24 -9.18
CA GLY A 170 -0.01 -10.54 -8.74
C GLY A 170 0.61 -9.64 -9.82
N ILE A 171 -0.15 -9.27 -10.84
CA ILE A 171 0.36 -8.48 -11.98
C ILE A 171 0.90 -7.13 -11.50
N GLY A 172 2.03 -6.73 -12.08
CA GLY A 172 2.76 -5.54 -11.69
C GLY A 172 3.87 -5.86 -10.69
N GLY A 173 4.64 -4.85 -10.39
CA GLY A 173 5.79 -4.91 -9.49
C GLY A 173 6.49 -3.57 -9.53
N CYS A 174 7.43 -3.33 -8.64
CA CYS A 174 8.20 -2.09 -8.64
C CYS A 174 9.39 -2.22 -9.62
N PRO A 175 9.38 -1.53 -10.77
CA PRO A 175 10.49 -1.60 -11.74
C PRO A 175 11.80 -1.02 -11.19
N MET A 176 11.74 -0.34 -10.04
CA MET A 176 12.89 0.25 -9.36
C MET A 176 13.50 -0.69 -8.30
N ALA A 177 12.85 -1.83 -8.00
CA ALA A 177 13.45 -2.90 -7.21
C ALA A 177 14.39 -3.70 -8.10
N LYS A 178 15.66 -3.87 -7.65
CA LYS A 178 16.68 -4.57 -8.45
C LYS A 178 16.36 -6.06 -8.63
N ASP A 179 16.64 -6.53 -9.82
CA ASP A 179 17.03 -7.86 -10.29
C ASP A 179 16.03 -9.02 -10.26
N ASP A 180 15.14 -9.17 -9.30
CA ASP A 180 14.02 -10.14 -9.37
C ASP A 180 12.72 -9.39 -9.09
N LEU A 181 12.00 -9.02 -10.13
CA LEU A 181 10.68 -8.41 -10.02
C LEU A 181 9.73 -9.38 -9.30
N VAL A 182 9.57 -9.15 -8.02
CA VAL A 182 8.56 -9.85 -7.22
C VAL A 182 7.22 -9.18 -7.51
N GLY A 183 6.21 -9.97 -7.90
CA GLY A 183 4.88 -9.48 -8.20
C GLY A 183 4.17 -8.88 -6.97
N ASN A 184 3.05 -8.21 -7.21
CA ASN A 184 2.15 -7.83 -6.11
C ASN A 184 1.59 -9.07 -5.41
N MET A 185 1.04 -8.90 -4.20
CA MET A 185 0.21 -9.90 -3.55
C MET A 185 -0.93 -10.31 -4.49
N PRO A 186 -1.05 -11.60 -4.90
CA PRO A 186 -2.11 -12.01 -5.79
C PRO A 186 -3.48 -11.95 -5.10
N THR A 187 -4.48 -11.34 -5.74
CA THR A 187 -5.83 -11.23 -5.16
C THR A 187 -6.44 -12.60 -4.87
N GLU A 188 -6.21 -13.58 -5.73
CA GLU A 188 -6.65 -14.97 -5.50
C GLU A 188 -6.03 -15.59 -4.25
N GLN A 189 -4.81 -15.21 -3.87
CA GLN A 189 -4.19 -15.65 -2.61
C GLN A 189 -4.83 -14.98 -1.39
N VAL A 190 -5.21 -13.71 -1.50
CA VAL A 190 -5.99 -13.04 -0.45
C VAL A 190 -7.34 -13.72 -0.25
N ILE A 191 -8.03 -14.07 -1.34
CA ILE A 191 -9.32 -14.79 -1.28
C ILE A 191 -9.13 -16.17 -0.66
N ASN A 192 -8.11 -16.93 -1.07
CA ASN A 192 -7.80 -18.25 -0.51
C ASN A 192 -7.48 -18.16 0.99
N PHE A 193 -6.70 -17.15 1.39
CA PHE A 193 -6.42 -16.87 2.80
C PHE A 193 -7.69 -16.60 3.59
N MET A 194 -8.57 -15.71 3.08
CA MET A 194 -9.83 -15.41 3.76
C MET A 194 -10.71 -16.67 3.91
N ALA A 195 -10.77 -17.52 2.88
CA ALA A 195 -11.50 -18.78 2.94
C ALA A 195 -10.91 -19.75 3.98
N SER A 196 -9.59 -19.87 4.04
CA SER A 196 -8.87 -20.74 4.99
C SER A 196 -9.05 -20.31 6.45
N GLU A 197 -9.04 -18.99 6.70
CA GLU A 197 -9.22 -18.41 8.04
C GLU A 197 -10.69 -18.15 8.38
N LYS A 198 -11.62 -18.51 7.48
CA LYS A 198 -13.09 -18.31 7.65
C LYS A 198 -13.45 -16.83 7.84
N ILE A 199 -12.76 -15.95 7.14
CA ILE A 199 -13.01 -14.51 7.18
C ILE A 199 -14.15 -14.18 6.21
N GLU A 200 -15.20 -13.55 6.72
CA GLU A 200 -16.30 -13.07 5.89
C GLU A 200 -15.87 -11.90 5.00
N HIS A 201 -16.37 -11.88 3.77
CA HIS A 201 -16.13 -10.81 2.82
C HIS A 201 -17.33 -10.58 1.90
N SER A 202 -17.42 -9.38 1.32
CA SER A 202 -18.50 -8.98 0.40
C SER A 202 -18.14 -9.15 -1.08
N LEU A 203 -17.01 -9.80 -1.42
CA LEU A 203 -16.60 -9.99 -2.81
C LEU A 203 -17.57 -10.91 -3.56
N ASN A 204 -17.99 -10.49 -4.75
CA ASN A 204 -18.71 -11.36 -5.67
C ASN A 204 -17.69 -12.24 -6.42
N LEU A 205 -17.58 -13.50 -6.02
CA LEU A 205 -16.58 -14.43 -6.56
C LEU A 205 -16.80 -14.73 -8.06
N LEU A 206 -18.03 -14.72 -8.56
CA LEU A 206 -18.30 -14.91 -9.99
C LEU A 206 -17.78 -13.72 -10.81
N ASN A 207 -17.98 -12.50 -10.30
CA ASN A 207 -17.42 -11.30 -10.94
C ASN A 207 -15.90 -11.30 -10.88
N PHE A 208 -15.31 -11.75 -9.75
CA PHE A 208 -13.87 -11.89 -9.63
C PHE A 208 -13.31 -12.91 -10.64
N GLU A 209 -13.92 -14.08 -10.78
CA GLU A 209 -13.54 -15.10 -11.76
C GLU A 209 -13.57 -14.55 -13.20
N SER A 210 -14.64 -13.82 -13.54
CA SER A 210 -14.73 -13.15 -14.84
C SER A 210 -13.60 -12.14 -15.06
N ALA A 211 -13.27 -11.33 -14.05
CA ALA A 211 -12.17 -10.38 -14.11
C ALA A 211 -10.80 -11.08 -14.21
N TYR A 212 -10.61 -12.17 -13.47
CA TYR A 212 -9.40 -12.98 -13.50
C TYR A 212 -9.14 -13.58 -14.89
N ASN A 213 -10.18 -14.10 -15.54
CA ASN A 213 -10.07 -14.64 -16.90
C ASN A 213 -9.76 -13.53 -17.92
N LYS A 214 -10.41 -12.37 -17.82
CA LYS A 214 -10.08 -11.20 -18.67
C LYS A 214 -8.65 -10.72 -18.48
N ALA A 215 -8.15 -10.71 -17.24
CA ALA A 215 -6.76 -10.32 -16.96
C ALA A 215 -5.76 -11.23 -17.69
N LYS A 216 -6.03 -12.53 -17.78
CA LYS A 216 -5.22 -13.48 -18.56
C LYS A 216 -5.09 -13.06 -20.03
N ASP A 217 -6.19 -12.63 -20.65
CA ASP A 217 -6.21 -12.25 -22.06
C ASP A 217 -5.50 -10.89 -22.29
N ILE A 218 -5.64 -9.95 -21.33
CA ILE A 218 -5.07 -8.60 -21.45
C ILE A 218 -3.55 -8.62 -21.20
N PHE A 219 -3.09 -9.37 -20.22
CA PHE A 219 -1.70 -9.36 -19.78
C PHE A 219 -0.87 -10.54 -20.27
N HIS A 220 -1.48 -11.45 -21.03
CA HIS A 220 -0.81 -12.63 -21.63
C HIS A 220 -0.09 -13.53 -20.62
N CYS A 221 -0.67 -13.76 -19.43
CA CYS A 221 -0.06 -14.50 -18.31
C CYS A 221 -0.95 -15.64 -17.79
#